data_48161e9d2d701018f4e46238a591abd7
#
_entry.id   48161e9d2d701018f4e46238a591abd7
#
_cell.length_a   1.000
_cell.length_b   1.000
_cell.length_c   1.000
_cell.angle_alpha   90.00
_cell.angle_beta   90.00
_cell.angle_gamma   90.00
#
_symmetry.space_group_name_H-M   'P 1'
#
loop_
_entity.id
_entity.type
_entity.pdbx_description
1 polymer ?
#
loop_
_entity_poly.entity_id
_entity_poly.type
_entity_poly.pdbx_seq_one_letter_code
_entity_poly.pdbx_strand_id
1 'polypeptide(L)'
;MDPDRDAPLHLFQRFPDLRRALPRFPLVRRPTPVRHLETLGSHLGHDDLWLKDDSGGPPVGGNKARKLEFLVADALRKRRRTLVTIGYLGTNHGLATALAAREAGITARVVLIDEVASDHVRDTLLRLNAIGARMHHAPGEVLSVPVAAGAL
;
A
#
# COMPACT_ATOMS: atom_id res chain seq x y z
N MET A 1 -3.57 14.97 -14.59
CA MET A 1 -3.16 13.56 -14.72
C MET A 1 -1.65 13.54 -14.63
N ASP A 2 -1.05 12.72 -13.77
CA ASP A 2 0.41 12.68 -13.57
C ASP A 2 0.99 11.66 -14.56
N PRO A 3 1.74 12.07 -15.61
CA PRO A 3 2.21 11.19 -16.67
C PRO A 3 3.10 10.05 -16.15
N ASP A 4 3.81 10.29 -15.04
CA ASP A 4 4.67 9.27 -14.45
C ASP A 4 3.89 8.15 -13.76
N ARG A 5 2.66 8.43 -13.30
CA ARG A 5 1.78 7.38 -12.75
C ARG A 5 1.12 6.55 -13.85
N ASP A 6 0.84 7.16 -15.00
CA ASP A 6 0.17 6.50 -16.12
C ASP A 6 1.10 5.72 -17.04
N ALA A 7 2.41 5.75 -16.77
CA ALA A 7 3.39 5.00 -17.54
C ALA A 7 3.00 3.51 -17.66
N PRO A 8 3.10 2.93 -18.86
CA PRO A 8 2.68 1.55 -19.12
C PRO A 8 3.47 0.56 -18.29
N LEU A 9 2.79 -0.47 -17.79
CA LEU A 9 3.44 -1.58 -17.10
C LEU A 9 4.09 -2.52 -18.09
N HIS A 10 5.34 -2.92 -17.85
CA HIS A 10 6.00 -3.98 -18.61
C HIS A 10 5.18 -5.29 -18.63
N LEU A 11 4.45 -5.57 -17.55
CA LEU A 11 3.50 -6.69 -17.50
C LEU A 11 2.48 -6.63 -18.65
N PHE A 12 1.90 -5.47 -18.90
CA PHE A 12 0.88 -5.30 -19.96
C PHE A 12 1.49 -5.13 -21.35
N GLN A 13 2.77 -4.76 -21.47
CA GLN A 13 3.51 -4.80 -22.72
C GLN A 13 3.80 -6.24 -23.12
N ARG A 14 4.19 -7.07 -22.15
CA ARG A 14 4.53 -8.48 -22.36
C ARG A 14 3.29 -9.37 -22.52
N PHE A 15 2.19 -9.02 -21.83
CA PHE A 15 0.93 -9.77 -21.82
C PHE A 15 -0.26 -8.81 -21.98
N PRO A 16 -0.56 -8.36 -23.20
CA PRO A 16 -1.59 -7.33 -23.45
C PRO A 16 -2.99 -7.72 -22.97
N ASP A 17 -3.35 -8.99 -23.05
CA ASP A 17 -4.67 -9.49 -22.64
C ASP A 17 -4.94 -9.35 -21.15
N LEU A 18 -3.89 -9.34 -20.32
CA LEU A 18 -4.02 -9.10 -18.88
C LEU A 18 -4.57 -7.72 -18.55
N ARG A 19 -4.40 -6.73 -19.42
CA ARG A 19 -4.90 -5.37 -19.19
C ARG A 19 -6.42 -5.32 -18.98
N ARG A 20 -7.16 -6.24 -19.63
CA ARG A 20 -8.62 -6.35 -19.47
C ARG A 20 -8.99 -7.09 -18.19
N ALA A 21 -8.24 -8.13 -17.84
CA ALA A 21 -8.51 -8.97 -16.67
C ALA A 21 -8.06 -8.31 -15.36
N LEU A 22 -6.98 -7.52 -15.40
CA LEU A 22 -6.36 -6.87 -14.24
C LEU A 22 -6.37 -5.35 -14.42
N PRO A 23 -7.49 -4.67 -14.17
CA PRO A 23 -7.53 -3.22 -14.20
C PRO A 23 -6.56 -2.64 -13.17
N ARG A 24 -5.97 -1.49 -13.47
CA ARG A 24 -5.01 -0.81 -12.60
C ARG A 24 -5.52 0.59 -12.23
N PHE A 25 -5.37 0.94 -10.96
CA PHE A 25 -5.52 2.31 -10.45
C PHE A 25 -4.12 2.86 -10.15
N PRO A 26 -3.63 3.89 -10.86
CA PRO A 26 -2.23 4.31 -10.77
C PRO A 26 -1.96 5.03 -9.43
N LEU A 27 -1.15 4.41 -8.57
CA LEU A 27 -0.71 4.95 -7.28
C LEU A 27 0.78 5.29 -7.25
N VAL A 28 1.59 4.57 -8.02
CA VAL A 28 3.05 4.65 -7.99
C VAL A 28 3.56 5.41 -9.20
N ARG A 29 4.40 6.43 -8.97
CA ARG A 29 5.17 7.08 -10.05
C ARG A 29 6.19 6.12 -10.63
N ARG A 30 6.37 6.14 -11.94
CA ARG A 30 7.25 5.21 -12.68
C ARG A 30 8.10 5.97 -13.69
N PRO A 31 9.30 5.48 -13.98
CA PRO A 31 9.98 4.37 -13.31
C PRO A 31 10.46 4.77 -11.90
N THR A 32 10.45 3.81 -10.95
CA THR A 32 11.10 4.03 -9.66
C THR A 32 12.63 3.93 -9.82
N PRO A 33 13.43 4.69 -9.04
CA PRO A 33 14.87 4.77 -9.24
C PRO A 33 15.59 3.42 -9.11
N VAL A 34 16.67 3.29 -9.85
CA VAL A 34 17.69 2.23 -9.65
C VAL A 34 18.99 2.94 -9.34
N ARG A 35 19.61 2.59 -8.23
CA ARG A 35 20.84 3.23 -7.75
C ARG A 35 21.95 2.21 -7.54
N HIS A 36 23.15 2.51 -8.01
CA HIS A 36 24.32 1.73 -7.69
C HIS A 36 24.74 2.00 -6.24
N LEU A 37 25.04 0.94 -5.48
CA LEU A 37 25.41 1.03 -4.06
C LEU A 37 26.93 0.81 -3.91
N GLU A 38 27.74 1.70 -4.49
CA GLU A 38 29.21 1.59 -4.54
C GLU A 38 29.83 1.34 -3.18
N THR A 39 29.51 2.18 -2.18
CA THR A 39 30.11 2.08 -0.84
C THR A 39 29.75 0.75 -0.17
N LEU A 40 28.50 0.33 -0.23
CA LEU A 40 28.09 -0.95 0.37
C LEU A 40 28.65 -2.12 -0.43
N GLY A 41 28.67 -2.02 -1.75
CA GLY A 41 29.26 -3.01 -2.65
C GLY A 41 30.73 -3.26 -2.35
N SER A 42 31.52 -2.21 -2.28
CA SER A 42 32.96 -2.29 -1.93
C SER A 42 33.18 -2.90 -0.54
N HIS A 43 32.34 -2.54 0.45
CA HIS A 43 32.44 -3.09 1.81
C HIS A 43 32.12 -4.60 1.86
N LEU A 44 31.24 -5.06 0.98
CA LEU A 44 30.80 -6.46 0.90
C LEU A 44 31.60 -7.29 -0.11
N GLY A 45 32.52 -6.69 -0.86
CA GLY A 45 33.23 -7.36 -1.96
C GLY A 45 32.37 -7.65 -3.18
N HIS A 46 31.33 -6.86 -3.40
CA HIS A 46 30.39 -6.96 -4.53
C HIS A 46 30.29 -5.63 -5.26
N ASP A 47 31.12 -5.41 -6.29
CA ASP A 47 31.16 -4.14 -7.01
C ASP A 47 29.91 -3.85 -7.86
N ASP A 48 29.10 -4.85 -8.16
CA ASP A 48 27.86 -4.73 -8.96
C ASP A 48 26.60 -4.88 -8.11
N LEU A 49 26.49 -4.09 -7.04
CA LEU A 49 25.34 -4.07 -6.14
C LEU A 49 24.41 -2.91 -6.47
N TRP A 50 23.16 -3.23 -6.80
CA TRP A 50 22.13 -2.25 -7.18
C TRP A 50 20.92 -2.28 -6.29
N LEU A 51 20.37 -1.12 -5.97
CA LEU A 51 19.11 -0.95 -5.25
C LEU A 51 17.99 -0.52 -6.21
N LYS A 52 16.94 -1.32 -6.31
CA LYS A 52 15.65 -0.87 -6.87
C LYS A 52 14.87 -0.16 -5.76
N ASP A 53 14.78 1.16 -5.83
CA ASP A 53 14.20 1.98 -4.78
C ASP A 53 12.69 2.16 -4.98
N ASP A 54 11.92 1.36 -4.29
CA ASP A 54 10.46 1.49 -4.25
C ASP A 54 9.96 2.21 -2.97
N SER A 55 10.86 2.76 -2.14
CA SER A 55 10.52 3.39 -0.86
C SER A 55 9.79 4.73 -1.03
N GLY A 56 10.02 5.41 -2.14
CA GLY A 56 9.61 6.78 -2.36
C GLY A 56 8.29 6.98 -3.08
N GLY A 57 7.70 8.12 -2.80
CA GLY A 57 6.64 8.75 -3.58
C GLY A 57 5.27 8.78 -2.90
N PRO A 58 4.69 10.00 -2.72
CA PRO A 58 3.29 10.16 -2.34
C PRO A 58 2.38 9.68 -3.49
N PRO A 59 1.13 9.25 -3.20
CA PRO A 59 0.54 9.19 -1.86
C PRO A 59 0.89 7.92 -1.10
N VAL A 60 1.33 6.86 -1.79
CA VAL A 60 1.58 5.54 -1.22
C VAL A 60 2.94 5.04 -1.69
N GLY A 61 3.89 4.92 -0.78
CA GLY A 61 5.20 4.35 -1.05
C GLY A 61 5.31 2.87 -0.67
N GLY A 62 6.46 2.28 -1.03
CA GLY A 62 6.82 0.92 -0.69
C GLY A 62 6.15 -0.17 -1.53
N ASN A 63 6.52 -1.43 -1.23
CA ASN A 63 6.06 -2.60 -2.01
C ASN A 63 4.54 -2.83 -1.97
N LYS A 64 3.84 -2.28 -0.97
CA LYS A 64 2.38 -2.44 -0.82
C LYS A 64 1.63 -1.66 -1.88
N ALA A 65 2.15 -0.51 -2.30
CA ALA A 65 1.52 0.34 -3.30
C ALA A 65 1.27 -0.40 -4.61
N ARG A 66 2.23 -1.22 -5.06
CA ARG A 66 2.10 -2.01 -6.30
C ARG A 66 0.94 -3.00 -6.27
N LYS A 67 0.68 -3.63 -5.12
CA LYS A 67 -0.48 -4.53 -4.95
C LYS A 67 -1.79 -3.75 -4.86
N LEU A 68 -1.75 -2.62 -4.15
CA LEU A 68 -2.93 -1.77 -3.97
C LEU A 68 -3.42 -1.16 -5.28
N GLU A 69 -2.57 -0.93 -6.27
CA GLU A 69 -2.98 -0.49 -7.61
C GLU A 69 -4.03 -1.43 -8.24
N PHE A 70 -3.86 -2.73 -8.06
CA PHE A 70 -4.79 -3.73 -8.60
C PHE A 70 -6.00 -3.96 -7.68
N LEU A 71 -5.80 -3.99 -6.37
CA LEU A 71 -6.88 -4.17 -5.39
C LEU A 71 -7.88 -3.01 -5.43
N VAL A 72 -7.38 -1.78 -5.49
CA VAL A 72 -8.23 -0.57 -5.63
C VAL A 72 -9.00 -0.60 -6.93
N ALA A 73 -8.32 -0.90 -8.05
CA ALA A 73 -8.98 -0.96 -9.34
C ALA A 73 -10.09 -2.04 -9.40
N ASP A 74 -9.85 -3.22 -8.80
CA ASP A 74 -10.87 -4.27 -8.71
C ASP A 74 -12.05 -3.86 -7.83
N ALA A 75 -11.79 -3.19 -6.71
CA ALA A 75 -12.85 -2.64 -5.85
C ALA A 75 -13.72 -1.62 -6.60
N LEU A 76 -13.10 -0.69 -7.31
CA LEU A 76 -13.81 0.31 -8.13
C LEU A 76 -14.62 -0.36 -9.25
N ARG A 77 -14.06 -1.33 -9.95
CA ARG A 77 -14.75 -2.12 -10.98
C ARG A 77 -16.00 -2.82 -10.43
N LYS A 78 -15.88 -3.35 -9.19
CA LYS A 78 -16.98 -3.99 -8.46
C LYS A 78 -17.90 -3.00 -7.75
N ARG A 79 -17.72 -1.69 -7.96
CA ARG A 79 -18.48 -0.60 -7.33
C ARG A 79 -18.45 -0.67 -5.79
N ARG A 80 -17.35 -1.17 -5.21
CA ARG A 80 -17.15 -1.19 -3.76
C ARG A 80 -16.77 0.20 -3.30
N ARG A 81 -17.33 0.65 -2.18
CA ARG A 81 -17.06 1.96 -1.59
C ARG A 81 -16.18 1.90 -0.35
N THR A 82 -15.78 0.70 0.04
CA THR A 82 -14.97 0.48 1.24
C THR A 82 -13.92 -0.58 0.99
N LEU A 83 -12.67 -0.29 1.38
CA LEU A 83 -11.61 -1.28 1.54
C LEU A 83 -11.49 -1.64 3.02
N VAL A 84 -11.46 -2.90 3.33
CA VAL A 84 -11.23 -3.40 4.69
C VAL A 84 -9.86 -4.07 4.74
N THR A 85 -9.09 -3.77 5.77
CA THR A 85 -7.81 -4.41 6.03
C THR A 85 -7.63 -4.63 7.52
N ILE A 86 -6.73 -5.53 7.89
CA ILE A 86 -6.39 -5.87 9.26
C ILE A 86 -4.89 -5.72 9.47
N GLY A 87 -4.48 -5.32 10.66
CA GLY A 87 -3.08 -5.24 11.07
C GLY A 87 -2.94 -4.81 12.52
N TYR A 88 -1.72 -4.81 13.02
CA TYR A 88 -1.41 -4.28 14.34
C TYR A 88 -1.57 -2.76 14.42
N LEU A 89 -1.57 -2.19 15.61
CA LEU A 89 -1.79 -0.74 15.85
C LEU A 89 -0.82 0.15 15.03
N GLY A 90 0.43 -0.28 14.82
CA GLY A 90 1.43 0.40 13.98
C GLY A 90 1.47 -0.03 12.52
N THR A 91 0.38 -0.57 11.97
CA THR A 91 0.34 -1.19 10.64
C THR A 91 0.67 -0.24 9.49
N ASN A 92 1.83 -0.41 8.87
CA ASN A 92 2.19 0.28 7.63
C ASN A 92 1.29 -0.16 6.44
N HIS A 93 0.79 -1.41 6.45
CA HIS A 93 -0.13 -1.87 5.43
C HIS A 93 -1.50 -1.20 5.55
N GLY A 94 -2.02 -1.05 6.78
CA GLY A 94 -3.25 -0.32 7.05
C GLY A 94 -3.16 1.13 6.58
N LEU A 95 -2.06 1.81 6.90
CA LEU A 95 -1.80 3.18 6.47
C LEU A 95 -1.73 3.30 4.93
N ALA A 96 -1.00 2.39 4.26
CA ALA A 96 -0.91 2.37 2.81
C ALA A 96 -2.29 2.13 2.16
N THR A 97 -3.10 1.23 2.73
CA THR A 97 -4.47 0.96 2.26
C THR A 97 -5.38 2.18 2.43
N ALA A 98 -5.27 2.88 3.57
CA ALA A 98 -6.06 4.09 3.83
C ALA A 98 -5.69 5.24 2.86
N LEU A 99 -4.41 5.42 2.58
CA LEU A 99 -3.93 6.41 1.60
C LEU A 99 -4.45 6.07 0.19
N ALA A 100 -4.36 4.79 -0.22
CA ALA A 100 -4.83 4.34 -1.52
C ALA A 100 -6.35 4.49 -1.67
N ALA A 101 -7.11 4.17 -0.64
CA ALA A 101 -8.57 4.36 -0.60
C ALA A 101 -8.95 5.83 -0.73
N ARG A 102 -8.26 6.74 -0.02
CA ARG A 102 -8.47 8.18 -0.11
C ARG A 102 -8.20 8.69 -1.52
N GLU A 103 -7.10 8.28 -2.17
CA GLU A 103 -6.80 8.63 -3.56
C GLU A 103 -7.91 8.19 -4.53
N ALA A 104 -8.51 7.05 -4.26
CA ALA A 104 -9.59 6.49 -5.07
C ALA A 104 -10.99 7.03 -4.71
N GLY A 105 -11.12 7.94 -3.75
CA GLY A 105 -12.40 8.47 -3.30
C GLY A 105 -13.32 7.46 -2.59
N ILE A 106 -12.73 6.42 -1.98
CA ILE A 106 -13.45 5.39 -1.22
C ILE A 106 -12.97 5.33 0.23
N THR A 107 -13.75 4.72 1.12
CA THR A 107 -13.44 4.62 2.55
C THR A 107 -12.47 3.50 2.83
N ALA A 108 -11.52 3.70 3.77
CA ALA A 108 -10.77 2.63 4.39
C ALA A 108 -11.33 2.30 5.78
N ARG A 109 -11.49 1.01 6.07
CA ARG A 109 -11.71 0.48 7.41
C ARG A 109 -10.51 -0.38 7.81
N VAL A 110 -9.90 -0.06 8.93
CA VAL A 110 -8.70 -0.75 9.42
C VAL A 110 -9.05 -1.40 10.74
N VAL A 111 -9.02 -2.72 10.79
CA VAL A 111 -9.13 -3.50 12.01
C VAL A 111 -7.75 -3.57 12.64
N LEU A 112 -7.63 -3.10 13.88
CA LEU A 112 -6.39 -2.93 14.60
C LEU A 112 -6.30 -3.91 15.75
N ILE A 113 -5.23 -4.71 15.75
CA ILE A 113 -4.89 -5.68 16.78
C ILE A 113 -3.87 -5.05 17.71
N ASP A 114 -3.85 -5.51 18.96
CA ASP A 114 -2.94 -5.01 19.99
C ASP A 114 -1.46 -5.16 19.59
N GLU A 115 -0.70 -4.13 19.89
CA GLU A 115 0.75 -4.05 19.71
C GLU A 115 1.34 -3.23 20.87
N VAL A 116 2.61 -3.48 21.19
CA VAL A 116 3.32 -2.72 22.20
C VAL A 116 3.39 -1.25 21.79
N ALA A 117 3.00 -0.36 22.70
CA ALA A 117 3.00 1.07 22.46
C ALA A 117 4.42 1.59 22.14
N SER A 118 4.52 2.38 21.07
CA SER A 118 5.75 3.02 20.62
C SER A 118 5.44 4.32 19.91
N ASP A 119 6.45 5.16 19.67
CA ASP A 119 6.27 6.38 18.88
C ASP A 119 5.79 6.07 17.46
N HIS A 120 6.25 4.95 16.86
CA HIS A 120 5.78 4.50 15.55
C HIS A 120 4.28 4.16 15.56
N VAL A 121 3.80 3.45 16.58
CA VAL A 121 2.37 3.14 16.75
C VAL A 121 1.57 4.42 16.87
N ARG A 122 2.00 5.34 17.74
CA ARG A 122 1.34 6.63 17.92
C ARG A 122 1.26 7.44 16.62
N ASP A 123 2.37 7.56 15.88
CA ASP A 123 2.42 8.28 14.60
C ASP A 123 1.48 7.65 13.57
N THR A 124 1.49 6.32 13.47
CA THR A 124 0.62 5.58 12.54
C THR A 124 -0.86 5.82 12.83
N LEU A 125 -1.29 5.77 14.09
CA LEU A 125 -2.67 6.03 14.49
C LEU A 125 -3.09 7.48 14.19
N LEU A 126 -2.23 8.46 14.50
CA LEU A 126 -2.49 9.87 14.19
C LEU A 126 -2.63 10.07 12.66
N ARG A 127 -1.79 9.45 11.86
CA ARG A 127 -1.87 9.52 10.40
C ARG A 127 -3.12 8.84 9.85
N LEU A 128 -3.50 7.68 10.36
CA LEU A 128 -4.75 7.00 9.99
C LEU A 128 -5.97 7.89 10.30
N ASN A 129 -5.98 8.53 11.46
CA ASN A 129 -7.03 9.47 11.84
C ASN A 129 -7.07 10.70 10.91
N ALA A 130 -5.93 11.30 10.62
CA ALA A 130 -5.82 12.48 9.74
C ALA A 130 -6.25 12.18 8.29
N ILE A 131 -6.11 10.93 7.83
CA ILE A 131 -6.58 10.47 6.52
C ILE A 131 -8.11 10.28 6.50
N GLY A 132 -8.74 10.14 7.68
CA GLY A 132 -10.16 9.82 7.81
C GLY A 132 -10.46 8.32 7.70
N ALA A 133 -9.49 7.46 7.98
CA ALA A 133 -9.70 6.02 8.04
C ALA A 133 -10.59 5.65 9.23
N ARG A 134 -11.52 4.73 9.02
CA ARG A 134 -12.33 4.19 10.12
C ARG A 134 -11.55 3.08 10.82
N MET A 135 -11.17 3.31 12.05
CA MET A 135 -10.40 2.37 12.86
C MET A 135 -11.35 1.57 13.77
N HIS A 136 -11.15 0.25 13.82
CA HIS A 136 -11.87 -0.68 14.68
C HIS A 136 -10.85 -1.45 15.50
N HIS A 137 -10.83 -1.23 16.80
CA HIS A 137 -9.96 -1.99 17.70
C HIS A 137 -10.54 -3.38 17.96
N ALA A 138 -9.73 -4.41 17.81
CA ALA A 138 -10.05 -5.79 18.12
C ALA A 138 -8.93 -6.37 18.99
N PRO A 139 -9.16 -6.57 20.27
CA PRO A 139 -8.15 -7.11 21.17
C PRO A 139 -7.83 -8.57 20.82
N GLY A 140 -6.56 -8.85 20.56
CA GLY A 140 -6.07 -10.18 20.18
C GLY A 140 -6.43 -10.61 18.75
N GLU A 141 -5.61 -11.50 18.19
CA GLU A 141 -5.74 -11.94 16.79
C GLU A 141 -7.02 -12.75 16.53
N VAL A 142 -7.45 -13.55 17.49
CA VAL A 142 -8.63 -14.43 17.37
C VAL A 142 -9.93 -13.63 17.25
N LEU A 143 -10.02 -12.49 17.92
CA LEU A 143 -11.21 -11.64 17.90
C LEU A 143 -11.26 -10.69 16.71
N SER A 144 -10.16 -10.51 16.00
CA SER A 144 -10.08 -9.59 14.85
C SER A 144 -10.93 -10.04 13.65
N VAL A 145 -11.08 -11.34 13.44
CA VAL A 145 -11.81 -11.91 12.29
C VAL A 145 -13.30 -11.56 12.30
N PRO A 146 -14.06 -11.74 13.41
CA PRO A 146 -15.45 -11.31 13.49
C PRO A 146 -15.62 -9.80 13.31
N VAL A 147 -14.73 -8.98 13.88
CA VAL A 147 -14.76 -7.52 13.72
C VAL A 147 -14.51 -7.14 12.28
N ALA A 148 -13.56 -7.78 11.60
CA ALA A 148 -13.30 -7.53 10.18
C ALA A 148 -14.51 -7.89 9.31
N ALA A 149 -15.20 -9.01 9.59
CA ALA A 149 -16.40 -9.42 8.88
C ALA A 149 -17.58 -8.46 9.11
N GLY A 150 -17.75 -7.95 10.33
CA GLY A 150 -18.77 -6.95 10.66
C GLY A 150 -18.48 -5.54 10.14
N ALA A 151 -17.26 -5.28 9.70
CA ALA A 151 -16.85 -3.99 9.13
C ALA A 151 -17.17 -3.87 7.63
N LEU A 152 -17.69 -4.91 7.00
CA LEU A 152 -18.10 -4.94 5.59
C LEU A 152 -19.53 -4.37 5.43
#